data_6d2fb9d4ad1cfdacd2a738ebaa45470f
#
_entry.id   6d2fb9d4ad1cfdacd2a738ebaa45470f
#
_cell.length_a   1.000
_cell.length_b   1.000
_cell.length_c   1.000
_cell.angle_alpha   90.00
_cell.angle_beta   90.00
_cell.angle_gamma   90.00
#
_symmetry.space_group_name_H-M   'P 1'
#
loop_
_entity.id
_entity.type
_entity.pdbx_description
1 polymer ?
#
loop_
_entity_poly.entity_id
_entity_poly.type
_entity_poly.pdbx_seq_one_letter_code
_entity_poly.pdbx_strand_id
1 'polypeptide(L)'
;MLYQLHELNRSFLTPLTKWAEASSKLFANPISPLAYTPYSQRMAAAYELVFRLGKEYEKPEFNIQFTNISEEKVEIIEEVTISKPFCKLINFKKNLPENKRKTSKLVQPRVLIVAPLSGHHATLLRDTVRSLLPTHDVYITDWIDARMVPLSVGAFHLHDYIYYVQEFIRHLAPDLHVISVCQPTVPVLAAISLMASDNDPALPKTMTMMGGPIDPRKSPTQVNTLATEKKFSWFENSVIYNVPANYPGFG
;
A
#
# COMPACT_ATOMS: atom_id res chain seq x y z
N MET A 1 0.09 25.68 4.35
CA MET A 1 1.01 26.22 5.38
C MET A 1 1.57 25.14 6.31
N LEU A 2 0.75 24.37 7.02
CA LEU A 2 1.27 23.36 7.98
C LEU A 2 2.14 22.28 7.34
N TYR A 3 1.79 21.75 6.18
CA TYR A 3 2.60 20.75 5.49
C TYR A 3 3.93 21.35 4.97
N GLN A 4 3.89 22.54 4.40
CA GLN A 4 5.11 23.25 3.98
C GLN A 4 6.02 23.55 5.18
N LEU A 5 5.42 23.95 6.31
CA LEU A 5 6.16 24.15 7.55
C LEU A 5 6.74 22.82 8.07
N HIS A 6 5.98 21.74 7.96
CA HIS A 6 6.46 20.39 8.30
C HIS A 6 7.63 19.96 7.40
N GLU A 7 7.55 20.16 6.09
CA GLU A 7 8.64 19.85 5.15
C GLU A 7 9.87 20.73 5.37
N LEU A 8 9.68 22.02 5.65
CA LEU A 8 10.77 22.91 6.05
C LEU A 8 11.41 22.45 7.36
N ASN A 9 10.62 22.19 8.39
CA ASN A 9 11.13 21.67 9.66
C ASN A 9 11.85 20.33 9.45
N ARG A 10 11.35 19.45 8.60
CA ARG A 10 11.99 18.17 8.27
C ARG A 10 13.36 18.38 7.61
N SER A 11 13.48 19.31 6.65
CA SER A 11 14.76 19.60 6.00
C SER A 11 15.80 20.18 6.97
N PHE A 12 15.37 21.01 7.91
CA PHE A 12 16.22 21.52 8.99
C PHE A 12 16.58 20.43 10.03
N LEU A 13 15.67 19.49 10.26
CA LEU A 13 15.89 18.40 11.21
C LEU A 13 16.74 17.25 10.65
N THR A 14 16.92 17.15 9.33
CA THR A 14 17.66 16.06 8.68
C THR A 14 19.07 15.86 9.25
N PRO A 15 19.90 16.90 9.48
CA PRO A 15 21.19 16.72 10.13
C PRO A 15 21.07 16.21 11.57
N LEU A 16 20.08 16.73 12.30
CA LEU A 16 19.81 16.32 13.69
C LEU A 16 19.35 14.88 13.78
N THR A 17 18.53 14.41 12.83
CA THR A 17 18.06 13.02 12.78
C THR A 17 19.18 12.03 12.50
N LYS A 18 20.11 12.36 11.59
CA LYS A 18 21.31 11.54 11.34
C LYS A 18 22.21 11.47 12.58
N TRP A 19 22.38 12.60 13.28
CA TRP A 19 23.12 12.62 14.53
C TRP A 19 22.40 11.80 15.63
N ALA A 20 21.08 11.92 15.71
CA ALA A 20 20.27 11.14 16.66
C ALA A 20 20.34 9.63 16.38
N GLU A 21 20.33 9.21 15.10
CA GLU A 21 20.53 7.81 14.72
C GLU A 21 21.89 7.29 15.18
N ALA A 22 22.95 8.03 14.90
CA ALA A 22 24.30 7.64 15.32
C ALA A 22 24.42 7.57 16.84
N SER A 23 23.82 8.52 17.56
CA SER A 23 23.81 8.55 19.03
C SER A 23 22.98 7.39 19.61
N SER A 24 21.81 7.09 19.06
CA SER A 24 21.01 5.93 19.47
C SER A 24 21.81 4.63 19.34
N LYS A 25 22.47 4.42 18.20
CA LYS A 25 23.33 3.24 17.98
C LYS A 25 24.51 3.18 18.94
N LEU A 26 25.10 4.33 19.31
CA LEU A 26 26.19 4.40 20.28
C LEU A 26 25.74 3.95 21.67
N PHE A 27 24.59 4.46 22.14
CA PHE A 27 24.05 4.10 23.46
C PHE A 27 23.47 2.68 23.53
N ALA A 28 23.04 2.12 22.39
CA ALA A 28 22.54 0.75 22.26
C ALA A 28 23.64 -0.27 21.90
N ASN A 29 24.89 0.13 21.76
CA ASN A 29 25.97 -0.75 21.33
C ASN A 29 26.22 -1.88 22.35
N PRO A 30 25.97 -3.15 22.00
CA PRO A 30 26.06 -4.27 22.91
C PRO A 30 27.50 -4.55 23.43
N ILE A 31 28.51 -3.99 22.76
CA ILE A 31 29.94 -4.09 23.19
C ILE A 31 30.20 -3.15 24.37
N SER A 32 29.39 -2.12 24.58
CA SER A 32 29.54 -1.19 25.68
C SER A 32 28.86 -1.71 26.95
N PRO A 33 29.58 -1.86 28.07
CA PRO A 33 28.98 -2.23 29.36
C PRO A 33 27.88 -1.24 29.80
N LEU A 34 27.97 0.01 29.36
CA LEU A 34 27.00 1.07 29.67
C LEU A 34 25.66 0.86 28.96
N ALA A 35 25.62 0.14 27.84
CA ALA A 35 24.40 -0.10 27.07
C ALA A 35 23.28 -0.80 27.87
N TYR A 36 23.66 -1.52 28.89
CA TYR A 36 22.75 -2.25 29.78
C TYR A 36 22.26 -1.44 30.99
N THR A 37 22.69 -0.19 31.11
CA THR A 37 22.23 0.68 32.19
C THR A 37 20.87 1.30 31.82
N PRO A 38 19.95 1.50 32.81
CA PRO A 38 18.66 2.16 32.55
C PRO A 38 18.81 3.56 31.94
N TYR A 39 19.88 4.26 32.23
CA TYR A 39 20.19 5.58 31.66
C TYR A 39 20.47 5.48 30.15
N SER A 40 21.40 4.62 29.74
CA SER A 40 21.75 4.44 28.34
C SER A 40 20.56 3.93 27.49
N GLN A 41 19.75 3.05 28.05
CA GLN A 41 18.53 2.57 27.38
C GLN A 41 17.51 3.70 27.14
N ARG A 42 17.32 4.59 28.14
CA ARG A 42 16.46 5.77 27.98
C ARG A 42 17.01 6.77 26.97
N MET A 43 18.31 7.00 26.97
CA MET A 43 18.98 7.88 26.01
C MET A 43 18.90 7.31 24.59
N ALA A 44 19.14 6.02 24.39
CA ALA A 44 18.97 5.34 23.13
C ALA A 44 17.52 5.47 22.61
N ALA A 45 16.54 5.25 23.46
CA ALA A 45 15.12 5.39 23.11
C ALA A 45 14.74 6.84 22.77
N ALA A 46 15.27 7.83 23.50
CA ALA A 46 15.02 9.25 23.21
C ALA A 46 15.61 9.66 21.85
N TYR A 47 16.85 9.28 21.56
CA TYR A 47 17.47 9.55 20.25
C TYR A 47 16.78 8.79 19.13
N GLU A 48 16.37 7.55 19.36
CA GLU A 48 15.58 6.78 18.40
C GLU A 48 14.24 7.47 18.09
N LEU A 49 13.56 8.03 19.09
CA LEU A 49 12.34 8.81 18.90
C LEU A 49 12.59 10.05 18.04
N VAL A 50 13.64 10.81 18.33
CA VAL A 50 14.02 12.00 17.52
C VAL A 50 14.33 11.61 16.08
N PHE A 51 15.06 10.51 15.89
CA PHE A 51 15.34 9.97 14.56
C PHE A 51 14.06 9.60 13.81
N ARG A 52 13.14 8.88 14.45
CA ARG A 52 11.87 8.45 13.84
C ARG A 52 10.95 9.62 13.49
N LEU A 53 10.95 10.69 14.28
CA LEU A 53 10.14 11.88 14.01
C LEU A 53 10.56 12.64 12.74
N GLY A 54 11.85 12.59 12.40
CA GLY A 54 12.38 13.28 11.22
C GLY A 54 12.72 12.38 10.05
N LYS A 55 12.60 11.05 10.20
CA LYS A 55 12.92 10.10 9.14
C LYS A 55 11.83 10.09 8.06
N GLU A 56 12.24 10.14 6.82
CA GLU A 56 11.38 9.76 5.69
C GLU A 56 11.32 8.24 5.58
N TYR A 57 10.12 7.71 5.65
CA TYR A 57 9.91 6.28 5.50
C TYR A 57 9.70 5.96 4.02
N GLU A 58 10.71 5.38 3.41
CA GLU A 58 10.61 4.84 2.07
C GLU A 58 9.62 3.66 2.04
N LYS A 59 9.05 3.43 0.87
CA LYS A 59 8.20 2.26 0.66
C LYS A 59 9.01 0.98 0.90
N PRO A 60 8.60 0.10 1.83
CA PRO A 60 9.26 -1.18 2.01
C PRO A 60 9.11 -2.06 0.77
N GLU A 61 10.09 -2.88 0.47
CA GLU A 61 9.97 -3.93 -0.54
C GLU A 61 9.05 -5.05 -0.06
N PHE A 62 8.38 -5.75 -0.96
CA PHE A 62 7.63 -6.97 -0.60
C PHE A 62 8.56 -8.06 -0.08
N ASN A 63 9.74 -8.19 -0.68
CA ASN A 63 10.77 -9.13 -0.27
C ASN A 63 10.23 -10.57 -0.13
N ILE A 64 9.47 -11.00 -1.14
CA ILE A 64 8.93 -12.36 -1.26
C ILE A 64 9.73 -13.07 -2.32
N GLN A 65 10.78 -13.75 -1.90
CA GLN A 65 11.69 -14.44 -2.82
C GLN A 65 11.25 -15.86 -3.19
N PHE A 66 10.50 -16.52 -2.31
CA PHE A 66 10.11 -17.91 -2.48
C PHE A 66 8.73 -18.20 -1.91
N THR A 67 8.08 -19.22 -2.47
CA THR A 67 6.90 -19.87 -1.91
C THR A 67 7.06 -21.40 -1.98
N ASN A 68 6.27 -22.13 -1.20
CA ASN A 68 6.25 -23.59 -1.27
C ASN A 68 5.01 -24.06 -2.02
N ILE A 69 5.19 -24.92 -3.03
CA ILE A 69 4.12 -25.56 -3.78
C ILE A 69 4.33 -27.07 -3.67
N SER A 70 3.41 -27.80 -3.03
CA SER A 70 3.53 -29.25 -2.86
C SER A 70 4.92 -29.67 -2.34
N GLU A 71 5.40 -29.00 -1.28
CA GLU A 71 6.70 -29.21 -0.61
C GLU A 71 7.93 -28.73 -1.39
N GLU A 72 7.76 -28.28 -2.62
CA GLU A 72 8.87 -27.71 -3.41
C GLU A 72 8.98 -26.19 -3.21
N LYS A 73 10.21 -25.72 -3.00
CA LYS A 73 10.51 -24.30 -2.93
C LYS A 73 10.57 -23.70 -4.33
N VAL A 74 9.70 -22.76 -4.61
CA VAL A 74 9.59 -22.07 -5.91
C VAL A 74 9.96 -20.61 -5.75
N GLU A 75 10.84 -20.12 -6.61
CA GLU A 75 11.24 -18.71 -6.66
C GLU A 75 10.07 -17.83 -7.12
N ILE A 76 9.95 -16.65 -6.53
CA ILE A 76 8.95 -15.63 -6.89
C ILE A 76 9.66 -14.43 -7.51
N ILE A 77 9.12 -13.96 -8.63
CA ILE A 77 9.57 -12.77 -9.34
C ILE A 77 8.41 -11.74 -9.29
N GLU A 78 8.69 -10.56 -8.77
CA GLU A 78 7.74 -9.44 -8.81
C GLU A 78 7.75 -8.85 -10.22
N GLU A 79 6.62 -8.93 -10.93
CA GLU A 79 6.46 -8.42 -12.30
C GLU A 79 5.36 -7.36 -12.34
N VAL A 80 5.68 -6.17 -12.85
CA VAL A 80 4.66 -5.14 -13.11
C VAL A 80 3.95 -5.49 -14.41
N THR A 81 2.69 -5.92 -14.33
CA THR A 81 1.89 -6.32 -15.49
C THR A 81 1.16 -5.15 -16.14
N ILE A 82 0.74 -4.17 -15.34
CA ILE A 82 0.17 -2.90 -15.81
C ILE A 82 0.82 -1.76 -15.05
N SER A 83 1.19 -0.69 -15.75
CA SER A 83 1.65 0.55 -15.15
C SER A 83 0.74 1.69 -15.57
N LYS A 84 0.05 2.28 -14.60
CA LYS A 84 -0.78 3.49 -14.77
C LYS A 84 -0.20 4.63 -13.94
N PRO A 85 -0.54 5.88 -14.22
CA PRO A 85 0.04 7.02 -13.51
C PRO A 85 -0.09 6.97 -11.99
N PHE A 86 -1.22 6.47 -11.46
CA PHE A 86 -1.48 6.43 -10.02
C PHE A 86 -1.36 5.04 -9.41
N CYS A 87 -1.24 3.98 -10.21
CA CYS A 87 -1.22 2.62 -9.70
C CYS A 87 -0.48 1.66 -10.63
N LYS A 88 0.28 0.75 -10.06
CA LYS A 88 0.83 -0.41 -10.76
C LYS A 88 0.05 -1.66 -10.37
N LEU A 89 -0.11 -2.59 -11.29
CA LEU A 89 -0.57 -3.94 -11.02
C LEU A 89 0.64 -4.85 -10.99
N ILE A 90 0.91 -5.45 -9.83
CA ILE A 90 2.05 -6.34 -9.62
C ILE A 90 1.56 -7.78 -9.57
N ASN A 91 2.20 -8.66 -10.33
CA ASN A 91 2.08 -10.11 -10.24
C ASN A 91 3.27 -10.71 -9.48
N PHE A 92 3.02 -11.64 -8.59
CA PHE A 92 4.06 -12.45 -7.94
C PHE A 92 4.22 -13.77 -8.70
N LYS A 93 4.93 -13.68 -9.80
CA LYS A 93 5.11 -14.75 -10.77
C LYS A 93 5.98 -15.88 -10.23
N LYS A 94 5.48 -17.09 -10.34
CA LYS A 94 6.22 -18.30 -9.97
C LYS A 94 7.20 -18.69 -11.06
N ASN A 95 8.49 -18.72 -10.76
CA ASN A 95 9.54 -19.16 -11.67
C ASN A 95 9.62 -20.70 -11.69
N LEU A 96 8.69 -21.32 -12.41
CA LEU A 96 8.66 -22.77 -12.60
C LEU A 96 9.53 -23.17 -13.80
N PRO A 97 10.32 -24.26 -13.70
CA PRO A 97 11.04 -24.83 -14.84
C PRO A 97 10.09 -25.20 -15.99
N GLU A 98 10.55 -25.06 -17.24
CA GLU A 98 9.69 -25.26 -18.44
C GLU A 98 9.07 -26.66 -18.51
N ASN A 99 9.81 -27.70 -18.10
CA ASN A 99 9.30 -29.07 -18.03
C ASN A 99 8.13 -29.20 -17.04
N LYS A 100 8.11 -28.43 -15.95
CA LYS A 100 7.04 -28.41 -14.97
C LYS A 100 5.88 -27.50 -15.39
N ARG A 101 6.13 -26.43 -16.15
CA ARG A 101 5.06 -25.59 -16.72
C ARG A 101 4.14 -26.38 -17.67
N LYS A 102 4.69 -27.32 -18.43
CA LYS A 102 3.95 -28.14 -19.40
C LYS A 102 3.25 -29.36 -18.76
N THR A 103 3.80 -29.89 -17.67
CA THR A 103 3.26 -31.07 -16.99
C THR A 103 2.39 -30.76 -15.79
N SER A 104 2.60 -29.62 -15.13
CA SER A 104 1.72 -29.22 -14.04
C SER A 104 0.46 -28.60 -14.65
N LYS A 105 -0.62 -29.37 -14.63
CA LYS A 105 -2.01 -28.86 -14.75
C LYS A 105 -2.37 -27.97 -13.53
N LEU A 106 -1.42 -27.20 -13.02
CA LEU A 106 -1.64 -26.33 -11.86
C LEU A 106 -2.36 -25.07 -12.32
N VAL A 107 -3.63 -25.23 -12.68
CA VAL A 107 -4.52 -24.06 -12.87
C VAL A 107 -4.80 -23.50 -11.48
N GLN A 108 -3.96 -22.56 -11.07
CA GLN A 108 -4.19 -21.84 -9.82
C GLN A 108 -5.20 -20.72 -10.06
N PRO A 109 -6.20 -20.56 -9.18
CA PRO A 109 -7.16 -19.45 -9.28
C PRO A 109 -6.40 -18.11 -9.22
N ARG A 110 -6.79 -17.16 -10.06
CA ARG A 110 -6.26 -15.80 -10.00
C ARG A 110 -6.92 -15.01 -8.88
N VAL A 111 -6.11 -14.29 -8.12
CA VAL A 111 -6.58 -13.40 -7.05
C VAL A 111 -6.01 -12.02 -7.26
N LEU A 112 -6.89 -11.02 -7.36
CA LEU A 112 -6.56 -9.61 -7.30
C LEU A 112 -6.77 -9.10 -5.88
N ILE A 113 -5.70 -8.67 -5.24
CA ILE A 113 -5.74 -7.97 -3.96
C ILE A 113 -5.76 -6.47 -4.24
N VAL A 114 -6.81 -5.77 -3.84
CA VAL A 114 -6.89 -4.33 -3.91
C VAL A 114 -6.44 -3.74 -2.58
N ALA A 115 -5.24 -3.16 -2.58
CA ALA A 115 -4.62 -2.57 -1.40
C ALA A 115 -5.19 -1.16 -1.11
N PRO A 116 -5.13 -0.67 0.14
CA PRO A 116 -5.49 0.71 0.49
C PRO A 116 -4.70 1.74 -0.33
N LEU A 117 -5.40 2.79 -0.79
CA LEU A 117 -4.82 3.90 -1.54
C LEU A 117 -3.99 4.81 -0.63
N SER A 118 -4.48 5.09 0.56
CA SER A 118 -3.89 6.08 1.46
C SER A 118 -3.53 5.51 2.82
N GLY A 119 -2.54 6.14 3.46
CA GLY A 119 -2.08 5.81 4.81
C GLY A 119 -1.13 4.63 4.88
N HIS A 120 -1.02 3.81 3.83
CA HIS A 120 -0.17 2.62 3.79
C HIS A 120 0.35 2.33 2.38
N HIS A 121 1.49 1.64 2.31
CA HIS A 121 1.94 1.01 1.08
C HIS A 121 1.30 -0.37 0.89
N ALA A 122 1.22 -0.85 -0.35
CA ALA A 122 0.69 -2.19 -0.66
C ALA A 122 1.42 -3.32 0.10
N THR A 123 2.67 -3.09 0.50
CA THR A 123 3.49 -4.00 1.31
C THR A 123 2.94 -4.28 2.71
N LEU A 124 1.95 -3.50 3.19
CA LEU A 124 1.16 -3.84 4.38
C LEU A 124 0.51 -5.23 4.24
N LEU A 125 0.13 -5.60 3.02
CA LEU A 125 -0.54 -6.87 2.72
C LEU A 125 0.44 -8.00 2.32
N ARG A 126 1.75 -7.82 2.59
CA ARG A 126 2.80 -8.82 2.30
C ARG A 126 2.45 -10.22 2.79
N ASP A 127 1.97 -10.34 4.01
CA ASP A 127 1.67 -11.64 4.60
C ASP A 127 0.38 -12.25 4.01
N THR A 128 -0.58 -11.42 3.59
CA THR A 128 -1.74 -11.88 2.80
C THR A 128 -1.28 -12.46 1.46
N VAL A 129 -0.38 -11.77 0.75
CA VAL A 129 0.23 -12.28 -0.48
C VAL A 129 0.95 -13.60 -0.24
N ARG A 130 1.81 -13.67 0.78
CA ARG A 130 2.55 -14.91 1.15
C ARG A 130 1.63 -16.08 1.42
N SER A 131 0.53 -15.84 2.12
CA SER A 131 -0.44 -16.89 2.47
C SER A 131 -1.19 -17.46 1.26
N LEU A 132 -1.41 -16.63 0.23
CA LEU A 132 -2.13 -17.03 -0.98
C LEU A 132 -1.22 -17.68 -2.02
N LEU A 133 0.05 -17.31 -2.09
CA LEU A 133 1.00 -17.74 -3.11
C LEU A 133 1.12 -19.25 -3.29
N PRO A 134 1.07 -20.11 -2.25
CA PRO A 134 1.15 -21.56 -2.44
C PRO A 134 0.07 -22.12 -3.36
N THR A 135 -1.12 -21.51 -3.37
CA THR A 135 -2.33 -22.07 -4.01
C THR A 135 -2.96 -21.16 -5.07
N HIS A 136 -2.54 -19.90 -5.19
CA HIS A 136 -3.15 -18.92 -6.08
C HIS A 136 -2.11 -18.20 -6.94
N ASP A 137 -2.52 -17.73 -8.13
CA ASP A 137 -1.80 -16.73 -8.91
C ASP A 137 -2.21 -15.35 -8.40
N VAL A 138 -1.26 -14.64 -7.76
CA VAL A 138 -1.55 -13.47 -6.93
C VAL A 138 -1.13 -12.19 -7.62
N TYR A 139 -2.08 -11.25 -7.72
CA TYR A 139 -1.90 -9.89 -8.18
C TYR A 139 -2.25 -8.91 -7.07
N ILE A 140 -1.57 -7.77 -7.01
CA ILE A 140 -1.86 -6.69 -6.06
C ILE A 140 -1.79 -5.33 -6.72
N THR A 141 -2.69 -4.41 -6.33
CA THR A 141 -2.59 -3.01 -6.69
C THR A 141 -1.53 -2.34 -5.84
N ASP A 142 -0.64 -1.60 -6.48
CA ASP A 142 0.44 -0.85 -5.84
C ASP A 142 0.29 0.63 -6.18
N TRP A 143 -0.33 1.39 -5.27
CA TRP A 143 -0.63 2.80 -5.44
C TRP A 143 0.64 3.63 -5.34
N ILE A 144 0.78 4.57 -6.27
CA ILE A 144 1.90 5.51 -6.33
C ILE A 144 1.58 6.69 -5.40
N ASP A 145 2.57 7.15 -4.65
CA ASP A 145 2.46 8.38 -3.87
C ASP A 145 2.07 9.54 -4.80
N ALA A 146 0.93 10.18 -4.51
CA ALA A 146 0.39 11.26 -5.35
C ALA A 146 1.39 12.42 -5.54
N ARG A 147 2.29 12.65 -4.58
CA ARG A 147 3.37 13.63 -4.71
C ARG A 147 4.32 13.34 -5.89
N MET A 148 4.42 12.08 -6.27
CA MET A 148 5.29 11.61 -7.36
C MET A 148 4.59 11.60 -8.72
N VAL A 149 3.30 11.92 -8.79
CA VAL A 149 2.52 11.95 -10.04
C VAL A 149 2.46 13.40 -10.54
N PRO A 150 3.00 13.70 -11.75
CA PRO A 150 2.97 15.05 -12.30
C PRO A 150 1.53 15.56 -12.51
N LEU A 151 1.29 16.85 -12.25
CA LEU A 151 -0.02 17.49 -12.49
C LEU A 151 -0.52 17.38 -13.92
N SER A 152 0.39 17.27 -14.89
CA SER A 152 0.05 17.08 -16.30
C SER A 152 -0.72 15.80 -16.60
N VAL A 153 -0.70 14.85 -15.68
CA VAL A 153 -1.48 13.60 -15.77
C VAL A 153 -2.98 13.85 -15.53
N GLY A 154 -3.33 14.92 -14.85
CA GLY A 154 -4.69 15.26 -14.45
C GLY A 154 -5.05 14.81 -13.03
N ALA A 155 -6.26 15.13 -12.62
CA ALA A 155 -6.79 14.77 -11.31
C ALA A 155 -7.13 13.28 -11.22
N PHE A 156 -7.17 12.77 -9.99
CA PHE A 156 -7.58 11.40 -9.68
C PHE A 156 -8.69 11.42 -8.64
N HIS A 157 -9.89 11.05 -9.08
CA HIS A 157 -11.10 11.06 -8.26
C HIS A 157 -11.58 9.63 -7.96
N LEU A 158 -12.66 9.51 -7.18
CA LEU A 158 -13.25 8.21 -6.85
C LEU A 158 -13.68 7.42 -8.09
N HIS A 159 -14.20 8.08 -9.13
CA HIS A 159 -14.58 7.40 -10.36
C HIS A 159 -13.37 6.86 -11.13
N ASP A 160 -12.21 7.53 -11.07
CA ASP A 160 -10.96 7.04 -11.66
C ASP A 160 -10.47 5.79 -10.92
N TYR A 161 -10.61 5.78 -9.60
CA TYR A 161 -10.31 4.60 -8.80
C TYR A 161 -11.21 3.41 -9.21
N ILE A 162 -12.52 3.63 -9.27
CA ILE A 162 -13.49 2.61 -9.70
C ILE A 162 -13.11 2.09 -11.09
N TYR A 163 -12.80 2.98 -12.02
CA TYR A 163 -12.39 2.65 -13.38
C TYR A 163 -11.10 1.82 -13.41
N TYR A 164 -10.08 2.18 -12.63
CA TYR A 164 -8.83 1.39 -12.51
C TYR A 164 -9.11 -0.02 -12.03
N VAL A 165 -9.97 -0.19 -11.03
CA VAL A 165 -10.37 -1.51 -10.53
C VAL A 165 -11.05 -2.33 -11.62
N GLN A 166 -11.99 -1.72 -12.38
CA GLN A 166 -12.65 -2.40 -13.49
C GLN A 166 -11.67 -2.83 -14.59
N GLU A 167 -10.70 -1.97 -14.94
CA GLU A 167 -9.67 -2.31 -15.92
C GLU A 167 -8.80 -3.47 -15.47
N PHE A 168 -8.38 -3.48 -14.20
CA PHE A 168 -7.58 -4.58 -13.65
C PHE A 168 -8.37 -5.89 -13.63
N ILE A 169 -9.67 -5.84 -13.27
CA ILE A 169 -10.56 -7.00 -13.32
C ILE A 169 -10.67 -7.53 -14.76
N ARG A 170 -10.95 -6.66 -15.75
CA ARG A 170 -11.05 -7.04 -17.16
C ARG A 170 -9.75 -7.63 -17.71
N HIS A 171 -8.59 -7.06 -17.29
CA HIS A 171 -7.29 -7.58 -17.70
C HIS A 171 -7.01 -8.98 -17.15
N LEU A 172 -7.47 -9.29 -15.95
CA LEU A 172 -7.22 -10.56 -15.27
C LEU A 172 -8.31 -11.62 -15.54
N ALA A 173 -9.43 -11.24 -16.12
CA ALA A 173 -10.52 -12.17 -16.47
C ALA A 173 -10.03 -13.19 -17.53
N PRO A 174 -10.73 -14.35 -17.67
CA PRO A 174 -11.77 -14.88 -16.82
C PRO A 174 -11.24 -15.53 -15.55
N ASP A 175 -12.15 -16.03 -14.69
CA ASP A 175 -11.83 -16.83 -13.52
C ASP A 175 -11.04 -16.09 -12.42
N LEU A 176 -11.40 -14.83 -12.20
CA LEU A 176 -10.79 -13.97 -11.21
C LEU A 176 -11.55 -13.98 -9.87
N HIS A 177 -10.81 -13.94 -8.77
CA HIS A 177 -11.30 -13.67 -7.42
C HIS A 177 -10.74 -12.33 -6.95
N VAL A 178 -11.56 -11.50 -6.28
CA VAL A 178 -11.15 -10.18 -5.80
C VAL A 178 -11.18 -10.14 -4.28
N ILE A 179 -10.09 -9.66 -3.67
CA ILE A 179 -9.99 -9.39 -2.23
C ILE A 179 -9.71 -7.89 -2.06
N SER A 180 -10.51 -7.21 -1.28
CA SER A 180 -10.32 -5.81 -0.91
C SER A 180 -10.21 -5.65 0.60
N VAL A 181 -9.22 -4.87 1.06
CA VAL A 181 -8.92 -4.75 2.49
C VAL A 181 -9.05 -3.30 2.94
N CYS A 182 -9.95 -3.03 3.88
CA CYS A 182 -10.20 -1.72 4.47
C CYS A 182 -10.85 -0.74 3.44
N GLN A 183 -10.27 0.43 3.21
CA GLN A 183 -10.78 1.48 2.31
C GLN A 183 -11.20 1.02 0.90
N PRO A 184 -10.43 0.18 0.19
CA PRO A 184 -10.78 -0.26 -1.17
C PRO A 184 -12.08 -1.03 -1.28
N THR A 185 -12.66 -1.51 -0.19
CA THR A 185 -13.94 -2.23 -0.23
C THR A 185 -15.05 -1.40 -0.87
N VAL A 186 -15.05 -0.09 -0.65
CA VAL A 186 -16.05 0.83 -1.22
C VAL A 186 -15.92 0.95 -2.74
N PRO A 187 -14.76 1.36 -3.32
CA PRO A 187 -14.62 1.45 -4.77
C PRO A 187 -14.68 0.07 -5.47
N VAL A 188 -14.26 -1.01 -4.81
CA VAL A 188 -14.38 -2.38 -5.36
C VAL A 188 -15.84 -2.80 -5.44
N LEU A 189 -16.63 -2.56 -4.38
CA LEU A 189 -18.06 -2.83 -4.40
C LEU A 189 -18.75 -2.04 -5.52
N ALA A 190 -18.44 -0.76 -5.65
CA ALA A 190 -18.98 0.09 -6.71
C ALA A 190 -18.58 -0.41 -8.12
N ALA A 191 -17.29 -0.74 -8.31
CA ALA A 191 -16.77 -1.24 -9.57
C ALA A 191 -17.49 -2.53 -10.03
N ILE A 192 -17.58 -3.50 -9.13
CA ILE A 192 -18.23 -4.81 -9.44
C ILE A 192 -19.74 -4.64 -9.60
N SER A 193 -20.39 -3.77 -8.83
CA SER A 193 -21.82 -3.49 -8.98
C SER A 193 -22.13 -2.87 -10.32
N LEU A 194 -21.31 -1.93 -10.81
CA LEU A 194 -21.46 -1.34 -12.15
C LEU A 194 -21.23 -2.39 -13.24
N MET A 195 -20.16 -3.20 -13.13
CA MET A 195 -19.91 -4.28 -14.08
C MET A 195 -21.07 -5.28 -14.14
N ALA A 196 -21.67 -5.59 -12.96
CA ALA A 196 -22.84 -6.49 -12.91
C ALA A 196 -24.07 -5.86 -13.57
N SER A 197 -24.31 -4.56 -13.36
CA SER A 197 -25.40 -3.82 -14.00
C SER A 197 -25.27 -3.79 -15.52
N ASP A 198 -24.03 -3.70 -16.00
CA ASP A 198 -23.72 -3.66 -17.44
C ASP A 198 -23.63 -5.07 -18.08
N ASN A 199 -23.85 -6.14 -17.32
CA ASN A 199 -23.65 -7.53 -17.73
C ASN A 199 -22.24 -7.79 -18.29
N ASP A 200 -21.22 -7.19 -17.69
CA ASP A 200 -19.83 -7.31 -18.12
C ASP A 200 -19.36 -8.78 -18.02
N PRO A 201 -18.89 -9.40 -19.13
CA PRO A 201 -18.44 -10.80 -19.12
C PRO A 201 -17.19 -11.04 -18.27
N ALA A 202 -16.50 -9.98 -17.88
CA ALA A 202 -15.30 -10.05 -17.02
C ALA A 202 -15.60 -10.01 -15.52
N LEU A 203 -16.87 -10.15 -15.12
CA LEU A 203 -17.23 -10.19 -13.70
C LEU A 203 -16.38 -11.21 -12.92
N PRO A 204 -15.82 -10.83 -11.75
CA PRO A 204 -15.10 -11.78 -10.93
C PRO A 204 -16.04 -12.84 -10.33
N LYS A 205 -15.52 -14.03 -10.10
CA LYS A 205 -16.28 -15.15 -9.50
C LYS A 205 -16.65 -14.89 -8.05
N THR A 206 -15.78 -14.21 -7.31
CA THR A 206 -16.01 -13.84 -5.92
C THR A 206 -15.46 -12.47 -5.61
N MET A 207 -16.08 -11.80 -4.65
CA MET A 207 -15.63 -10.56 -4.04
C MET A 207 -15.56 -10.74 -2.53
N THR A 208 -14.36 -10.66 -1.96
CA THR A 208 -14.13 -10.70 -0.51
C THR A 208 -13.81 -9.31 0.00
N MET A 209 -14.60 -8.80 0.91
CA MET A 209 -14.43 -7.48 1.52
C MET A 209 -14.02 -7.64 2.99
N MET A 210 -12.84 -7.13 3.35
CA MET A 210 -12.25 -7.29 4.67
C MET A 210 -12.22 -5.95 5.40
N GLY A 211 -13.05 -5.79 6.45
CA GLY A 211 -13.00 -4.67 7.39
C GLY A 211 -13.24 -3.29 6.77
N GLY A 212 -14.07 -3.20 5.74
CA GLY A 212 -14.30 -1.96 5.02
C GLY A 212 -15.51 -1.16 5.48
N PRO A 213 -15.49 0.18 5.33
CA PRO A 213 -16.57 1.06 5.76
C PRO A 213 -17.72 1.12 4.73
N ILE A 214 -18.41 0.00 4.51
CA ILE A 214 -19.47 -0.09 3.48
C ILE A 214 -20.69 0.78 3.84
N ASP A 215 -21.09 0.77 5.10
CA ASP A 215 -22.13 1.68 5.61
C ASP A 215 -21.65 2.37 6.89
N PRO A 216 -21.00 3.55 6.76
CA PRO A 216 -20.47 4.26 7.93
C PRO A 216 -21.54 4.80 8.89
N ARG A 217 -22.83 4.70 8.55
CA ARG A 217 -23.94 5.00 9.47
C ARG A 217 -24.11 3.90 10.53
N LYS A 218 -23.60 2.69 10.25
CA LYS A 218 -23.60 1.56 11.17
C LYS A 218 -22.31 1.55 11.96
N SER A 219 -22.39 1.71 13.29
CA SER A 219 -21.22 1.78 14.18
C SER A 219 -20.18 2.83 13.72
N PRO A 220 -20.54 4.11 13.61
CA PRO A 220 -19.66 5.15 13.11
C PRO A 220 -18.43 5.31 13.99
N THR A 221 -17.27 5.45 13.36
CA THR A 221 -16.01 5.78 14.03
C THR A 221 -15.89 7.29 14.25
N GLN A 222 -14.94 7.74 15.08
CA GLN A 222 -14.64 9.16 15.24
C GLN A 222 -14.31 9.85 13.91
N VAL A 223 -13.66 9.15 12.97
CA VAL A 223 -13.36 9.66 11.63
C VAL A 223 -14.65 9.88 10.82
N ASN A 224 -15.60 8.95 10.90
CA ASN A 224 -16.88 9.11 10.23
C ASN A 224 -17.66 10.31 10.81
N THR A 225 -17.66 10.47 12.13
CA THR A 225 -18.27 11.60 12.82
C THR A 225 -17.63 12.93 12.38
N LEU A 226 -16.30 13.00 12.35
CA LEU A 226 -15.58 14.17 11.87
C LEU A 226 -15.96 14.53 10.42
N ALA A 227 -16.09 13.55 9.54
CA ALA A 227 -16.46 13.75 8.14
C ALA A 227 -17.87 14.30 7.95
N THR A 228 -18.80 14.04 8.89
CA THR A 228 -20.18 14.53 8.85
C THR A 228 -20.36 15.86 9.59
N GLU A 229 -19.58 16.13 10.62
CA GLU A 229 -19.67 17.35 11.44
C GLU A 229 -18.93 18.55 10.84
N LYS A 230 -17.82 18.31 10.12
CA LYS A 230 -17.02 19.38 9.53
C LYS A 230 -17.50 19.72 8.13
N LYS A 231 -17.51 21.02 7.81
CA LYS A 231 -17.77 21.51 6.45
C LYS A 231 -16.60 21.14 5.52
N PHE A 232 -16.87 20.95 4.24
CA PHE A 232 -15.84 20.65 3.24
C PHE A 232 -14.70 21.68 3.26
N SER A 233 -15.02 22.97 3.39
CA SER A 233 -14.02 24.04 3.51
C SER A 233 -13.06 23.88 4.69
N TRP A 234 -13.45 23.18 5.74
CA TRP A 234 -12.53 22.86 6.83
C TRP A 234 -11.46 21.86 6.38
N PHE A 235 -11.86 20.83 5.60
CA PHE A 235 -10.91 19.87 5.04
C PHE A 235 -9.95 20.54 4.08
N GLU A 236 -10.44 21.40 3.18
CA GLU A 236 -9.59 22.15 2.24
C GLU A 236 -8.53 23.00 2.95
N ASN A 237 -8.89 23.64 4.07
CA ASN A 237 -7.97 24.54 4.77
C ASN A 237 -7.10 23.85 5.84
N SER A 238 -7.49 22.67 6.33
CA SER A 238 -6.85 22.04 7.48
C SER A 238 -6.23 20.68 7.20
N VAL A 239 -6.67 19.99 6.14
CA VAL A 239 -6.27 18.60 5.83
C VAL A 239 -5.65 18.48 4.46
N ILE A 240 -6.18 19.20 3.46
CA ILE A 240 -5.67 19.15 2.08
C ILE A 240 -4.55 20.18 1.94
N TYR A 241 -3.43 19.75 1.42
CA TYR A 241 -2.24 20.59 1.25
C TYR A 241 -1.70 20.48 -0.18
N ASN A 242 -1.17 21.60 -0.68
CA ASN A 242 -0.47 21.59 -1.95
C ASN A 242 0.85 20.81 -1.82
N VAL A 243 1.19 20.09 -2.87
CA VAL A 243 2.45 19.35 -2.94
C VAL A 243 3.60 20.34 -3.06
N PRO A 244 4.68 20.19 -2.26
CA PRO A 244 5.84 21.08 -2.32
C PRO A 244 6.59 21.01 -3.66
N ALA A 245 7.32 22.09 -4.00
CA ALA A 245 8.01 22.26 -5.28
C ALA A 245 9.15 21.25 -5.57
N ASN A 246 9.59 20.53 -4.57
CA ASN A 246 10.62 19.48 -4.71
C ASN A 246 10.06 18.12 -5.20
N TYR A 247 8.75 18.03 -5.40
CA TYR A 247 8.11 16.82 -5.90
C TYR A 247 7.54 17.00 -7.31
N PRO A 248 7.49 15.95 -8.15
CA PRO A 248 6.90 16.01 -9.49
C PRO A 248 5.45 16.46 -9.53
N GLY A 249 4.69 16.16 -8.49
CA GLY A 249 3.26 16.52 -8.34
C GLY A 249 3.04 17.92 -7.75
N PHE A 250 4.03 18.81 -7.81
CA PHE A 250 3.93 20.18 -7.31
C PHE A 250 2.69 20.91 -7.82
N GLY A 251 1.90 21.51 -6.90
CA GLY A 251 0.71 22.31 -7.17
C GLY A 251 -0.39 22.15 -6.16
#